data_7e26c92714f048eee42a7f90d9eb0802
#
_entry.id   7e26c92714f048eee42a7f90d9eb0802
#
_cell.length_a   1.000
_cell.length_b   1.000
_cell.length_c   1.000
_cell.angle_alpha   90.00
_cell.angle_beta   90.00
_cell.angle_gamma   90.00
#
_symmetry.space_group_name_H-M   'P 1'
#
loop_
_entity.id
_entity.type
_entity.pdbx_description
1 polymer ?
#
loop_
_entity_poly.entity_id
_entity_poly.type
_entity_poly.pdbx_seq_one_letter_code
_entity_poly.pdbx_strand_id
1 'polypeptide(L)'
;MQVNWLIESVNQKIKLQGNENWQDDALHIHVTTAQMILGKVEAKLSVSIAKDEKIFMNGYQTWTYSPELTRYDHTHGLKRVPKSLLRKYGFDRYGDYHFVDYPQKEGITHGESWCYFRDGKKFRLFASLDEDPGYTLFWYNANKAELTIQRDCKDVQTNGIFHAFDLFYAEGSEEEVFQAWFDAMKLKPLTTKKLFGYSSWYNHYQDINEDKIRYDLSGCGKVFQSNDLFQIDDGWEPFVGDWLETDPVKFPNGLKSLVDEIHA
;
A
#
# COMPACT_ATOMS: atom_id res chain seq x y z
N MET A 1 -12.10 -8.33 20.34
CA MET A 1 -13.16 -8.02 19.32
C MET A 1 -13.59 -9.31 18.65
N GLN A 2 -14.88 -9.48 18.35
CA GLN A 2 -15.34 -10.66 17.59
C GLN A 2 -15.16 -10.41 16.10
N VAL A 3 -14.47 -11.32 15.41
CA VAL A 3 -14.20 -11.27 13.97
C VAL A 3 -14.84 -12.45 13.30
N ASN A 4 -15.69 -12.20 12.29
CA ASN A 4 -16.31 -13.22 11.45
C ASN A 4 -15.55 -13.26 10.12
N TRP A 5 -15.10 -14.42 9.69
CA TRP A 5 -14.37 -14.55 8.44
C TRP A 5 -15.03 -15.53 7.46
N LEU A 6 -14.77 -15.28 6.18
CA LEU A 6 -15.33 -16.03 5.06
C LEU A 6 -14.28 -16.17 3.95
N ILE A 7 -14.14 -17.38 3.42
CA ILE A 7 -13.34 -17.70 2.25
C ILE A 7 -14.25 -18.45 1.26
N GLU A 8 -14.39 -17.92 0.06
CA GLU A 8 -15.19 -18.53 -1.01
C GLU A 8 -14.35 -18.76 -2.26
N SER A 9 -14.58 -19.90 -2.93
CA SER A 9 -14.01 -20.15 -4.25
C SER A 9 -14.69 -19.28 -5.33
N VAL A 10 -13.97 -19.03 -6.44
CA VAL A 10 -14.51 -18.28 -7.61
C VAL A 10 -15.87 -18.81 -8.08
N ASN A 11 -16.04 -20.12 -8.11
CA ASN A 11 -17.29 -20.75 -8.53
C ASN A 11 -18.34 -20.84 -7.40
N GLN A 12 -18.05 -20.31 -6.20
CA GLN A 12 -18.89 -20.31 -5.00
C GLN A 12 -19.30 -21.71 -4.48
N LYS A 13 -18.65 -22.76 -4.95
CA LYS A 13 -18.96 -24.16 -4.53
C LYS A 13 -18.29 -24.54 -3.22
N ILE A 14 -17.15 -23.92 -2.92
CA ILE A 14 -16.42 -24.13 -1.66
C ILE A 14 -16.55 -22.85 -0.84
N LYS A 15 -17.00 -23.02 0.40
CA LYS A 15 -17.17 -21.93 1.36
C LYS A 15 -16.66 -22.37 2.72
N LEU A 16 -15.68 -21.68 3.22
CA LEU A 16 -15.15 -21.83 4.57
C LEU A 16 -15.47 -20.57 5.37
N GLN A 17 -15.88 -20.73 6.61
CA GLN A 17 -16.23 -19.60 7.47
C GLN A 17 -15.97 -19.95 8.94
N GLY A 18 -15.69 -18.95 9.73
CA GLY A 18 -15.48 -19.10 11.16
C GLY A 18 -15.55 -17.78 11.92
N ASN A 19 -15.27 -17.88 13.21
CA ASN A 19 -15.25 -16.76 14.13
C ASN A 19 -13.97 -16.82 14.94
N GLU A 20 -13.33 -15.67 15.11
CA GLU A 20 -12.17 -15.51 15.99
C GLU A 20 -12.43 -14.43 17.03
N ASN A 21 -11.82 -14.58 18.18
CA ASN A 21 -11.85 -13.55 19.20
C ASN A 21 -10.47 -12.83 19.20
N TRP A 22 -10.45 -11.63 18.62
CA TRP A 22 -9.25 -10.80 18.58
C TRP A 22 -9.03 -10.16 19.97
N GLN A 23 -8.12 -10.71 20.74
CA GLN A 23 -7.81 -10.28 22.13
C GLN A 23 -6.45 -9.62 22.24
N ASP A 24 -5.45 -10.12 21.50
CA ASP A 24 -4.08 -9.66 21.49
C ASP A 24 -3.84 -8.61 20.39
N ASP A 25 -2.65 -8.08 20.30
CA ASP A 25 -2.26 -7.10 19.27
C ASP A 25 -2.30 -7.69 17.84
N ALA A 26 -2.06 -9.00 17.70
CA ALA A 26 -2.10 -9.70 16.41
C ALA A 26 -3.25 -10.70 16.34
N LEU A 27 -3.82 -10.84 15.13
CA LEU A 27 -4.80 -11.86 14.76
C LEU A 27 -4.31 -12.60 13.52
N HIS A 28 -4.19 -13.92 13.63
CA HIS A 28 -3.81 -14.82 12.54
C HIS A 28 -5.01 -15.69 12.16
N ILE A 29 -5.47 -15.58 10.90
CA ILE A 29 -6.51 -16.43 10.34
C ILE A 29 -5.88 -17.30 9.27
N HIS A 30 -5.43 -18.49 9.66
CA HIS A 30 -4.81 -19.49 8.80
C HIS A 30 -5.75 -20.68 8.68
N VAL A 31 -6.11 -21.06 7.47
CA VAL A 31 -7.16 -22.04 7.19
C VAL A 31 -6.64 -23.14 6.26
N THR A 32 -6.88 -24.40 6.62
CA THR A 32 -6.60 -25.51 5.71
C THR A 32 -7.66 -25.55 4.61
N THR A 33 -7.22 -25.40 3.37
CA THR A 33 -8.08 -25.45 2.18
C THR A 33 -7.87 -26.75 1.40
N ALA A 34 -8.92 -27.27 0.77
CA ALA A 34 -8.77 -28.17 -0.35
C ALA A 34 -8.26 -27.39 -1.58
N GLN A 35 -7.86 -28.09 -2.63
CA GLN A 35 -7.50 -27.43 -3.89
C GLN A 35 -8.68 -26.58 -4.40
N MET A 36 -8.49 -25.27 -4.44
CA MET A 36 -9.49 -24.33 -4.90
C MET A 36 -8.85 -23.07 -5.50
N ILE A 37 -9.63 -22.36 -6.31
CA ILE A 37 -9.31 -21.02 -6.82
C ILE A 37 -10.09 -20.04 -5.96
N LEU A 38 -9.38 -19.11 -5.31
CA LEU A 38 -9.96 -18.11 -4.43
C LEU A 38 -10.80 -17.10 -5.21
N GLY A 39 -11.99 -16.81 -4.71
CA GLY A 39 -12.89 -15.81 -5.24
C GLY A 39 -13.06 -14.63 -4.29
N LYS A 40 -13.31 -14.92 -3.03
CA LYS A 40 -13.54 -13.92 -1.99
C LYS A 40 -12.89 -14.37 -0.68
N VAL A 41 -12.11 -13.48 -0.08
CA VAL A 41 -11.54 -13.64 1.26
C VAL A 41 -11.86 -12.38 2.06
N GLU A 42 -12.60 -12.53 3.14
CA GLU A 42 -13.17 -11.40 3.88
C GLU A 42 -13.23 -11.70 5.37
N ALA A 43 -12.95 -10.70 6.19
CA ALA A 43 -13.18 -10.69 7.63
C ALA A 43 -13.98 -9.45 8.02
N LYS A 44 -14.87 -9.57 9.00
CA LYS A 44 -15.77 -8.50 9.47
C LYS A 44 -15.77 -8.39 10.96
N LEU A 45 -15.75 -7.16 11.45
CA LEU A 45 -15.87 -6.85 12.86
C LEU A 45 -16.65 -5.55 13.08
N SER A 46 -17.23 -5.40 14.27
CA SER A 46 -17.91 -4.18 14.66
C SER A 46 -16.91 -3.17 15.21
N VAL A 47 -16.90 -1.96 14.63
CA VAL A 47 -16.08 -0.83 15.07
C VAL A 47 -17.00 0.39 15.20
N SER A 48 -17.43 0.70 16.41
CA SER A 48 -18.21 1.92 16.67
C SER A 48 -17.28 3.13 16.76
N ILE A 49 -17.73 4.27 16.23
CA ILE A 49 -17.01 5.54 16.30
C ILE A 49 -17.91 6.62 16.94
N ALA A 50 -17.31 7.53 17.69
CA ALA A 50 -17.96 8.73 18.19
C ALA A 50 -18.31 9.70 17.04
N LYS A 51 -19.17 10.68 17.30
CA LYS A 51 -19.64 11.63 16.29
C LYS A 51 -18.50 12.40 15.61
N ASP A 52 -17.54 12.83 16.39
CA ASP A 52 -16.44 13.69 15.92
C ASP A 52 -15.13 12.93 15.71
N GLU A 53 -15.15 11.60 15.90
CA GLU A 53 -13.99 10.73 15.67
C GLU A 53 -13.61 10.72 14.19
N LYS A 54 -12.32 10.82 13.92
CA LYS A 54 -11.77 10.85 12.56
C LYS A 54 -11.50 9.44 12.06
N ILE A 55 -11.63 9.27 10.76
CA ILE A 55 -11.39 8.03 10.03
C ILE A 55 -10.28 8.31 9.04
N PHE A 56 -9.17 7.60 9.14
CA PHE A 56 -8.11 7.64 8.13
C PHE A 56 -8.06 6.30 7.41
N MET A 57 -8.02 6.35 6.11
CA MET A 57 -7.87 5.20 5.23
C MET A 57 -6.65 5.41 4.36
N ASN A 58 -5.63 4.59 4.53
CA ASN A 58 -4.43 4.66 3.71
C ASN A 58 -4.76 4.39 2.25
N GLY A 59 -4.21 5.18 1.34
CA GLY A 59 -4.38 4.98 -0.10
C GLY A 59 -3.36 4.02 -0.68
N TYR A 60 -3.60 3.57 -1.90
CA TYR A 60 -2.74 2.60 -2.59
C TYR A 60 -1.32 3.12 -2.87
N GLN A 61 -1.20 4.42 -3.17
CA GLN A 61 0.07 5.05 -3.56
C GLN A 61 0.40 6.22 -2.64
N THR A 62 1.68 6.58 -2.57
CA THR A 62 2.17 7.70 -1.74
C THR A 62 1.55 9.05 -2.09
N TRP A 63 1.08 9.24 -3.30
CA TRP A 63 0.37 10.45 -3.75
C TRP A 63 -1.15 10.30 -3.79
N THR A 64 -1.71 9.19 -3.33
CA THR A 64 -3.15 9.06 -3.15
C THR A 64 -3.64 10.08 -2.14
N TYR A 65 -4.69 10.82 -2.47
CA TYR A 65 -5.31 11.76 -1.55
C TYR A 65 -6.00 11.00 -0.40
N SER A 66 -5.37 10.98 0.75
CA SER A 66 -5.80 10.26 1.95
C SER A 66 -5.99 11.24 3.12
N PRO A 67 -7.10 11.99 3.18
CA PRO A 67 -7.40 12.88 4.28
C PRO A 67 -8.00 12.13 5.47
N GLU A 68 -7.97 12.74 6.64
CA GLU A 68 -8.87 12.33 7.72
C GLU A 68 -10.32 12.69 7.38
N LEU A 69 -11.16 11.69 7.40
CA LEU A 69 -12.59 11.75 7.09
C LEU A 69 -13.43 11.74 8.36
N THR A 70 -14.70 12.09 8.23
CA THR A 70 -15.73 11.93 9.27
C THR A 70 -16.70 10.84 8.87
N ARG A 71 -17.59 10.46 9.78
CA ARG A 71 -18.66 9.49 9.49
C ARG A 71 -19.64 9.91 8.38
N TYR A 72 -19.63 11.15 7.96
CA TYR A 72 -20.48 11.71 6.89
C TYR A 72 -19.74 11.80 5.54
N ASP A 73 -18.45 11.56 5.54
CA ASP A 73 -17.63 11.59 4.34
C ASP A 73 -17.57 10.22 3.66
N HIS A 74 -16.88 10.16 2.53
CA HIS A 74 -16.60 8.93 1.80
C HIS A 74 -15.26 9.04 1.07
N THR A 75 -14.65 7.90 0.75
CA THR A 75 -13.47 7.87 -0.12
C THR A 75 -13.88 8.27 -1.54
N HIS A 76 -13.19 9.26 -2.09
CA HIS A 76 -13.45 9.78 -3.42
C HIS A 76 -12.90 8.85 -4.50
N GLY A 77 -13.69 8.65 -5.54
CA GLY A 77 -13.31 7.90 -6.73
C GLY A 77 -13.64 8.68 -8.01
N LEU A 78 -13.52 8.03 -9.15
CA LEU A 78 -13.64 8.68 -10.46
C LEU A 78 -15.04 8.67 -11.10
N LYS A 79 -16.06 8.10 -10.44
CA LYS A 79 -17.42 7.94 -11.01
C LYS A 79 -18.07 9.23 -11.51
N ARG A 80 -17.70 10.38 -10.92
CA ARG A 80 -18.25 11.70 -11.29
C ARG A 80 -17.38 12.48 -12.27
N VAL A 81 -16.22 11.95 -12.63
CA VAL A 81 -15.29 12.59 -13.56
C VAL A 81 -15.71 12.24 -15.01
N PRO A 82 -15.80 13.21 -15.93
CA PRO A 82 -16.12 12.91 -17.31
C PRO A 82 -15.13 11.93 -17.94
N LYS A 83 -15.65 10.92 -18.66
CA LYS A 83 -14.82 9.87 -19.28
C LYS A 83 -13.75 10.41 -20.23
N SER A 84 -14.02 11.55 -20.87
CA SER A 84 -13.04 12.22 -21.75
C SER A 84 -11.81 12.72 -20.99
N LEU A 85 -11.99 13.22 -19.75
CA LEU A 85 -10.89 13.64 -18.88
C LEU A 85 -10.12 12.44 -18.34
N LEU A 86 -10.84 11.40 -17.93
CA LEU A 86 -10.20 10.16 -17.44
C LEU A 86 -9.26 9.59 -18.51
N ARG A 87 -9.75 9.45 -19.75
CA ARG A 87 -8.96 8.92 -20.87
C ARG A 87 -7.80 9.84 -21.26
N LYS A 88 -8.03 11.17 -21.27
CA LYS A 88 -7.00 12.16 -21.62
C LYS A 88 -5.79 12.08 -20.69
N TYR A 89 -6.02 11.88 -19.40
CA TYR A 89 -4.97 11.84 -18.37
C TYR A 89 -4.63 10.41 -17.90
N GLY A 90 -5.27 9.40 -18.46
CA GLY A 90 -5.04 8.00 -18.10
C GLY A 90 -5.43 7.60 -16.68
N PHE A 91 -6.24 8.41 -15.97
CA PHE A 91 -6.62 8.17 -14.58
C PHE A 91 -7.36 6.85 -14.36
N ASP A 92 -8.03 6.34 -15.39
CA ASP A 92 -8.70 5.04 -15.38
C ASP A 92 -7.74 3.84 -15.48
N ARG A 93 -6.44 4.09 -15.60
CA ARG A 93 -5.40 3.07 -15.75
C ARG A 93 -4.40 3.02 -14.60
N TYR A 94 -4.42 4.00 -13.70
CA TYR A 94 -3.42 4.18 -12.66
C TYR A 94 -4.02 4.16 -11.26
N GLY A 95 -3.24 3.64 -10.32
CA GLY A 95 -3.49 3.68 -8.89
C GLY A 95 -4.77 2.99 -8.46
N ASP A 96 -5.30 3.43 -7.35
CA ASP A 96 -6.48 2.90 -6.67
C ASP A 96 -7.67 2.73 -7.62
N TYR A 97 -7.85 3.66 -8.54
CA TYR A 97 -8.99 3.70 -9.46
C TYR A 97 -9.00 2.58 -10.50
N HIS A 98 -7.87 1.93 -10.70
CA HIS A 98 -7.75 0.76 -11.56
C HIS A 98 -8.15 -0.53 -10.82
N PHE A 99 -7.85 -0.62 -9.53
CA PHE A 99 -8.02 -1.82 -8.73
C PHE A 99 -9.35 -1.86 -7.98
N VAL A 100 -9.87 -0.71 -7.55
CA VAL A 100 -11.03 -0.61 -6.66
C VAL A 100 -12.11 0.30 -7.22
N ASP A 101 -13.35 -0.21 -7.22
CA ASP A 101 -14.52 0.59 -7.56
C ASP A 101 -15.12 1.23 -6.30
N TYR A 102 -14.77 2.49 -6.06
CA TYR A 102 -15.27 3.24 -4.92
C TYR A 102 -16.78 3.54 -5.03
N PRO A 103 -17.59 3.15 -4.04
CA PRO A 103 -19.04 3.38 -4.06
C PRO A 103 -19.43 4.86 -4.07
N GLN A 104 -18.60 5.76 -3.51
CA GLN A 104 -18.86 7.18 -3.32
C GLN A 104 -20.19 7.45 -2.59
N LYS A 105 -20.45 6.70 -1.54
CA LYS A 105 -21.62 6.83 -0.67
C LYS A 105 -21.19 7.35 0.70
N GLU A 106 -21.96 8.28 1.26
CA GLU A 106 -21.75 8.81 2.60
C GLU A 106 -21.58 7.69 3.64
N GLY A 107 -20.55 7.84 4.47
CA GLY A 107 -20.19 6.90 5.51
C GLY A 107 -19.49 5.63 5.02
N ILE A 108 -19.14 5.53 3.73
CA ILE A 108 -18.34 4.42 3.19
C ILE A 108 -16.95 4.91 2.85
N THR A 109 -15.96 4.38 3.56
CA THR A 109 -14.55 4.70 3.35
C THR A 109 -13.75 3.45 3.01
N HIS A 110 -12.65 3.62 2.27
CA HIS A 110 -11.79 2.54 1.80
C HIS A 110 -10.33 2.92 1.96
N GLY A 111 -9.50 1.95 2.32
CA GLY A 111 -8.06 2.06 2.37
C GLY A 111 -7.37 0.72 2.17
N GLU A 112 -6.05 0.75 2.11
CA GLU A 112 -5.19 -0.40 1.86
C GLU A 112 -4.10 -0.49 2.92
N SER A 113 -3.75 -1.70 3.29
CA SER A 113 -2.71 -2.09 4.24
C SER A 113 -2.94 -1.63 5.68
N TRP A 114 -3.52 -0.46 5.92
CA TRP A 114 -3.82 0.04 7.26
C TRP A 114 -4.85 1.17 7.26
N CYS A 115 -5.50 1.32 8.41
CA CYS A 115 -6.42 2.42 8.69
C CYS A 115 -6.41 2.74 10.18
N TYR A 116 -6.85 3.94 10.56
CA TYR A 116 -7.07 4.25 11.96
C TYR A 116 -8.36 5.04 12.19
N PHE A 117 -8.82 4.96 13.44
CA PHE A 117 -9.87 5.80 14.00
C PHE A 117 -9.25 6.65 15.10
N ARG A 118 -9.46 7.98 15.09
CA ARG A 118 -8.81 8.91 16.01
C ARG A 118 -9.80 9.80 16.75
N ASP A 119 -9.77 9.73 18.08
CA ASP A 119 -10.47 10.64 18.98
C ASP A 119 -9.44 11.50 19.74
N GLY A 120 -9.35 12.78 19.41
CA GLY A 120 -8.33 13.67 19.94
C GLY A 120 -6.91 13.17 19.64
N LYS A 121 -6.20 12.74 20.69
CA LYS A 121 -4.85 12.15 20.60
C LYS A 121 -4.83 10.63 20.70
N LYS A 122 -5.99 9.99 20.86
CA LYS A 122 -6.11 8.54 20.97
C LYS A 122 -6.39 7.94 19.60
N PHE A 123 -5.53 7.03 19.16
CA PHE A 123 -5.61 6.28 17.92
C PHE A 123 -6.06 4.85 18.22
N ARG A 124 -6.82 4.28 17.29
CA ARG A 124 -7.12 2.85 17.18
C ARG A 124 -6.67 2.42 15.79
N LEU A 125 -5.49 1.82 15.72
CA LEU A 125 -4.87 1.38 14.46
C LEU A 125 -5.29 -0.04 14.14
N PHE A 126 -5.72 -0.27 12.90
CA PHE A 126 -5.89 -1.57 12.27
C PHE A 126 -4.94 -1.67 11.10
N ALA A 127 -4.11 -2.69 11.03
CA ALA A 127 -3.09 -2.80 10.02
C ALA A 127 -2.84 -4.25 9.59
N SER A 128 -2.28 -4.43 8.42
CA SER A 128 -1.80 -5.72 7.95
C SER A 128 -0.37 -5.97 8.45
N LEU A 129 -0.07 -7.23 8.73
CA LEU A 129 1.29 -7.71 9.02
C LEU A 129 1.92 -8.42 7.81
N ASP A 130 1.10 -8.83 6.84
CA ASP A 130 1.53 -9.55 5.65
C ASP A 130 0.62 -9.25 4.46
N GLU A 131 1.19 -8.98 3.30
CA GLU A 131 0.49 -8.67 2.05
C GLU A 131 0.62 -9.79 0.99
N ASP A 132 1.08 -10.98 1.37
CA ASP A 132 1.11 -12.15 0.51
C ASP A 132 -0.12 -13.06 0.80
N PRO A 133 -0.87 -13.51 -0.21
CA PRO A 133 -0.67 -13.40 -1.64
C PRO A 133 -1.35 -12.20 -2.32
N GLY A 134 -1.76 -11.18 -1.59
CA GLY A 134 -2.41 -10.00 -2.14
C GLY A 134 -2.62 -8.93 -1.10
N TYR A 135 -2.98 -7.73 -1.52
CA TYR A 135 -3.16 -6.58 -0.64
C TYR A 135 -4.29 -6.78 0.36
N THR A 136 -4.14 -6.19 1.55
CA THR A 136 -5.19 -6.13 2.56
C THR A 136 -5.98 -4.84 2.38
N LEU A 137 -7.27 -4.98 2.08
CA LEU A 137 -8.18 -3.88 1.80
C LEU A 137 -9.09 -3.65 3.01
N PHE A 138 -9.22 -2.40 3.45
CA PHE A 138 -10.07 -2.00 4.56
C PHE A 138 -11.27 -1.21 4.04
N TRP A 139 -12.48 -1.66 4.37
CA TRP A 139 -13.73 -0.98 4.09
C TRP A 139 -14.43 -0.66 5.40
N TYR A 140 -14.69 0.60 5.66
CA TYR A 140 -15.47 0.97 6.82
C TYR A 140 -16.81 1.56 6.42
N ASN A 141 -17.86 1.04 7.07
CA ASN A 141 -19.23 1.52 6.93
C ASN A 141 -19.68 2.16 8.24
N ALA A 142 -19.63 3.47 8.33
CA ALA A 142 -19.99 4.22 9.53
C ALA A 142 -21.47 4.09 9.89
N ASN A 143 -22.36 3.82 8.91
CA ASN A 143 -23.80 3.64 9.15
C ASN A 143 -24.12 2.30 9.80
N LYS A 144 -23.25 1.29 9.61
CA LYS A 144 -23.38 -0.04 10.20
C LYS A 144 -22.41 -0.27 11.36
N ALA A 145 -21.50 0.66 11.63
CA ALA A 145 -20.37 0.48 12.52
C ALA A 145 -19.57 -0.81 12.21
N GLU A 146 -19.34 -1.08 10.92
CA GLU A 146 -18.72 -2.31 10.43
C GLU A 146 -17.42 -2.02 9.70
N LEU A 147 -16.33 -2.65 10.12
CA LEU A 147 -15.08 -2.74 9.40
C LEU A 147 -15.04 -4.09 8.69
N THR A 148 -14.92 -4.05 7.37
CA THR A 148 -14.71 -5.22 6.52
C THR A 148 -13.27 -5.19 6.03
N ILE A 149 -12.54 -6.28 6.22
CA ILE A 149 -11.17 -6.48 5.76
C ILE A 149 -11.22 -7.52 4.66
N GLN A 150 -10.61 -7.24 3.52
CA GLN A 150 -10.58 -8.15 2.37
C GLN A 150 -9.14 -8.41 1.95
N ARG A 151 -8.89 -9.58 1.38
CA ARG A 151 -7.61 -9.91 0.74
C ARG A 151 -7.81 -9.87 -0.77
N ASP A 152 -6.99 -9.09 -1.47
CA ASP A 152 -6.98 -9.04 -2.94
C ASP A 152 -6.20 -10.24 -3.49
N CYS A 153 -6.85 -11.39 -3.47
CA CYS A 153 -6.28 -12.67 -3.91
C CYS A 153 -7.24 -13.46 -4.83
N LYS A 154 -8.12 -12.75 -5.53
CA LYS A 154 -9.00 -13.38 -6.51
C LYS A 154 -8.17 -14.11 -7.58
N ASP A 155 -8.62 -15.29 -7.98
CA ASP A 155 -7.99 -16.19 -8.96
C ASP A 155 -6.69 -16.86 -8.50
N VAL A 156 -6.22 -16.62 -7.27
CA VAL A 156 -5.09 -17.33 -6.65
C VAL A 156 -5.51 -18.78 -6.37
N GLN A 157 -4.64 -19.73 -6.71
CA GLN A 157 -4.84 -21.14 -6.38
C GLN A 157 -4.28 -21.45 -5.00
N THR A 158 -5.02 -22.21 -4.21
CA THR A 158 -4.59 -22.67 -2.90
C THR A 158 -4.86 -24.15 -2.70
N ASN A 159 -4.00 -24.81 -1.94
CA ASN A 159 -4.14 -26.20 -1.49
C ASN A 159 -3.28 -26.41 -0.24
N GLY A 160 -3.87 -26.73 0.90
CA GLY A 160 -3.21 -26.83 2.18
C GLY A 160 -3.43 -25.60 3.06
N ILE A 161 -2.43 -25.16 3.80
CA ILE A 161 -2.55 -24.01 4.70
C ILE A 161 -2.56 -22.72 3.89
N PHE A 162 -3.63 -21.95 4.01
CA PHE A 162 -3.80 -20.64 3.42
C PHE A 162 -3.79 -19.58 4.53
N HIS A 163 -2.90 -18.62 4.45
CA HIS A 163 -2.80 -17.46 5.34
C HIS A 163 -3.77 -16.40 4.85
N ALA A 164 -5.01 -16.47 5.33
CA ALA A 164 -6.05 -15.55 4.89
C ALA A 164 -5.79 -14.13 5.39
N PHE A 165 -5.43 -14.00 6.67
CA PHE A 165 -5.12 -12.73 7.29
C PHE A 165 -4.09 -12.87 8.40
N ASP A 166 -3.14 -11.93 8.41
CA ASP A 166 -2.25 -11.62 9.51
C ASP A 166 -2.42 -10.12 9.81
N LEU A 167 -3.15 -9.82 10.88
CA LEU A 167 -3.63 -8.48 11.21
C LEU A 167 -3.07 -7.99 12.53
N PHE A 168 -2.94 -6.68 12.65
CA PHE A 168 -2.47 -5.98 13.85
C PHE A 168 -3.52 -4.96 14.32
N TYR A 169 -3.65 -4.81 15.63
CA TYR A 169 -4.47 -3.80 16.27
C TYR A 169 -3.77 -3.23 17.50
N ALA A 170 -3.78 -1.91 17.62
CA ALA A 170 -3.31 -1.23 18.83
C ALA A 170 -4.13 0.03 19.13
N GLU A 171 -4.20 0.38 20.41
CA GLU A 171 -4.76 1.65 20.89
C GLU A 171 -3.71 2.42 21.68
N GLY A 172 -3.62 3.74 21.47
CA GLY A 172 -2.67 4.61 22.14
C GLY A 172 -2.52 5.96 21.47
N SER A 173 -1.43 6.65 21.77
CA SER A 173 -0.99 7.81 21.00
C SER A 173 -0.52 7.38 19.61
N GLU A 174 -0.35 8.33 18.70
CA GLU A 174 0.15 8.08 17.35
C GLU A 174 1.49 7.32 17.38
N GLU A 175 2.45 7.82 18.16
CA GLU A 175 3.78 7.22 18.27
C GLU A 175 3.71 5.78 18.79
N GLU A 176 2.90 5.53 19.84
CA GLU A 176 2.77 4.20 20.45
C GLU A 176 2.20 3.16 19.47
N VAL A 177 1.12 3.50 18.76
CA VAL A 177 0.47 2.53 17.88
C VAL A 177 1.30 2.21 16.63
N PHE A 178 1.96 3.20 16.02
CA PHE A 178 2.81 2.97 14.86
C PHE A 178 4.11 2.27 15.24
N GLN A 179 4.73 2.62 16.38
CA GLN A 179 5.92 1.90 16.85
C GLN A 179 5.61 0.43 17.14
N ALA A 180 4.50 0.15 17.83
CA ALA A 180 4.08 -1.21 18.12
C ALA A 180 3.83 -2.03 16.82
N TRP A 181 3.22 -1.41 15.80
CA TRP A 181 3.03 -2.06 14.52
C TRP A 181 4.35 -2.37 13.80
N PHE A 182 5.28 -1.41 13.73
CA PHE A 182 6.59 -1.62 13.12
C PHE A 182 7.41 -2.67 13.87
N ASP A 183 7.30 -2.73 15.20
CA ASP A 183 7.94 -3.77 16.01
C ASP A 183 7.33 -5.16 15.72
N ALA A 184 6.00 -5.25 15.57
CA ALA A 184 5.31 -6.49 15.21
C ALA A 184 5.72 -6.98 13.80
N MET A 185 5.90 -6.08 12.84
CA MET A 185 6.44 -6.38 11.51
C MET A 185 7.95 -6.67 11.52
N LYS A 186 8.62 -6.47 12.67
CA LYS A 186 10.08 -6.60 12.80
C LYS A 186 10.86 -5.69 11.85
N LEU A 187 10.27 -4.57 11.47
CA LEU A 187 10.91 -3.57 10.62
C LEU A 187 11.98 -2.83 11.40
N LYS A 188 13.17 -2.78 10.83
CA LYS A 188 14.27 -1.98 11.35
C LYS A 188 14.76 -1.05 10.25
N PRO A 189 14.95 0.24 10.54
CA PRO A 189 15.51 1.15 9.56
C PRO A 189 16.91 0.67 9.17
N LEU A 190 17.21 0.63 7.88
CA LEU A 190 18.53 0.26 7.37
C LEU A 190 19.59 1.28 7.80
N THR A 191 19.19 2.54 7.95
CA THR A 191 20.05 3.61 8.45
C THR A 191 19.22 4.64 9.20
N THR A 192 19.82 5.22 10.25
CA THR A 192 19.28 6.38 10.98
C THR A 192 20.05 7.67 10.64
N LYS A 193 21.05 7.59 9.75
CA LYS A 193 21.83 8.76 9.32
C LYS A 193 20.97 9.64 8.42
N LYS A 194 21.14 10.96 8.57
CA LYS A 194 20.60 11.91 7.58
C LYS A 194 21.37 11.70 6.29
N LEU A 195 20.63 11.48 5.21
CA LEU A 195 21.20 11.37 3.87
C LEU A 195 21.08 12.74 3.20
N PHE A 196 22.15 13.14 2.53
CA PHE A 196 22.16 14.25 1.58
C PHE A 196 22.52 13.67 0.21
N GLY A 197 21.91 14.22 -0.85
CA GLY A 197 22.20 13.64 -2.15
C GLY A 197 21.48 14.32 -3.30
N TYR A 198 21.70 13.75 -4.47
CA TYR A 198 21.12 14.11 -5.74
C TYR A 198 20.12 13.01 -6.19
N SER A 199 19.03 13.41 -6.83
CA SER A 199 18.14 12.55 -7.60
C SER A 199 17.92 13.13 -8.99
N SER A 200 18.10 12.31 -10.03
CA SER A 200 17.89 12.71 -11.42
C SER A 200 16.45 13.12 -11.71
N TRP A 201 15.47 12.61 -10.93
CA TRP A 201 14.05 12.88 -11.13
C TRP A 201 13.71 14.37 -11.12
N TYR A 202 14.19 15.12 -10.13
CA TYR A 202 13.83 16.53 -9.98
C TYR A 202 14.39 17.45 -11.05
N ASN A 203 15.42 17.01 -11.78
CA ASN A 203 16.03 17.77 -12.87
C ASN A 203 15.52 17.33 -14.25
N HIS A 204 15.37 16.02 -14.45
CA HIS A 204 15.17 15.45 -15.78
C HIS A 204 13.87 14.64 -15.94
N TYR A 205 13.20 14.25 -14.85
CA TYR A 205 12.16 13.20 -14.88
C TYR A 205 12.68 11.94 -15.55
N GLN A 206 11.93 11.35 -16.46
CA GLN A 206 12.33 10.17 -17.24
C GLN A 206 13.26 10.48 -18.43
N ASP A 207 13.52 11.76 -18.72
CA ASP A 207 14.40 12.18 -19.84
C ASP A 207 15.87 12.15 -19.41
N ILE A 208 16.35 10.99 -19.03
CA ILE A 208 17.74 10.71 -18.67
C ILE A 208 18.41 9.81 -19.70
N ASN A 209 19.71 9.90 -19.78
CA ASN A 209 20.59 8.99 -20.52
C ASN A 209 21.99 8.99 -19.89
N GLU A 210 22.85 8.12 -20.38
CA GLU A 210 24.21 7.93 -19.86
C GLU A 210 25.02 9.24 -19.80
N ASP A 211 24.94 10.08 -20.83
CA ASP A 211 25.67 11.34 -20.90
C ASP A 211 25.17 12.38 -19.89
N LYS A 212 23.84 12.51 -19.74
CA LYS A 212 23.24 13.41 -18.75
C LYS A 212 23.61 13.01 -17.34
N ILE A 213 23.55 11.73 -17.03
CA ILE A 213 23.92 11.22 -15.70
C ILE A 213 25.41 11.49 -15.39
N ARG A 214 26.31 11.27 -16.36
CA ARG A 214 27.74 11.61 -16.17
C ARG A 214 27.97 13.11 -16.00
N TYR A 215 27.23 13.92 -16.75
CA TYR A 215 27.31 15.37 -16.60
C TYR A 215 26.90 15.80 -15.17
N ASP A 216 25.78 15.30 -14.68
CA ASP A 216 25.29 15.62 -13.33
C ASP A 216 26.24 15.07 -12.25
N LEU A 217 26.77 13.86 -12.42
CA LEU A 217 27.75 13.29 -11.51
C LEU A 217 29.01 14.17 -11.41
N SER A 218 29.49 14.71 -12.54
CA SER A 218 30.61 15.62 -12.56
C SER A 218 30.37 16.93 -11.80
N GLY A 219 29.09 17.38 -11.79
CA GLY A 219 28.64 18.52 -11.00
C GLY A 219 28.59 18.19 -9.50
N CYS A 220 28.00 17.05 -9.16
CA CYS A 220 27.90 16.57 -7.79
C CYS A 220 29.27 16.35 -7.14
N GLY A 221 30.24 15.80 -7.87
CA GLY A 221 31.62 15.58 -7.39
C GLY A 221 32.33 16.82 -6.89
N LYS A 222 31.81 18.03 -7.17
CA LYS A 222 32.35 19.29 -6.65
C LYS A 222 31.85 19.67 -5.26
N VAL A 223 30.73 19.09 -4.82
CA VAL A 223 30.03 19.45 -3.59
C VAL A 223 29.75 18.26 -2.68
N PHE A 224 29.72 17.05 -3.21
CA PHE A 224 29.44 15.83 -2.47
C PHE A 224 30.62 15.35 -1.64
N GLN A 225 30.29 14.69 -0.54
CA GLN A 225 31.23 13.95 0.29
C GLN A 225 31.04 12.44 0.05
N SER A 226 32.00 11.65 0.49
CA SER A 226 32.09 10.19 0.20
C SER A 226 30.90 9.34 0.69
N ASN A 227 29.99 9.91 1.47
CA ASN A 227 28.79 9.20 1.97
C ASN A 227 27.48 9.82 1.46
N ASP A 228 27.54 10.78 0.55
CA ASP A 228 26.36 11.37 -0.05
C ASP A 228 25.77 10.43 -1.10
N LEU A 229 24.45 10.55 -1.32
CA LEU A 229 23.70 9.67 -2.20
C LEU A 229 23.61 10.27 -3.61
N PHE A 230 23.96 9.49 -4.63
CA PHE A 230 23.64 9.81 -6.02
C PHE A 230 22.61 8.79 -6.55
N GLN A 231 21.38 9.26 -6.81
CA GLN A 231 20.26 8.42 -7.24
C GLN A 231 19.98 8.63 -8.74
N ILE A 232 20.08 7.55 -9.50
CA ILE A 232 19.50 7.47 -10.84
C ILE A 232 18.05 7.01 -10.64
N ASP A 233 17.10 7.90 -10.89
CA ASP A 233 15.65 7.67 -10.75
C ASP A 233 15.06 7.10 -12.05
N ASP A 234 13.74 7.04 -12.17
CA ASP A 234 13.02 6.50 -13.33
C ASP A 234 13.54 7.02 -14.67
N GLY A 235 13.42 6.18 -15.69
CA GLY A 235 13.80 6.49 -17.06
C GLY A 235 15.05 5.78 -17.55
N TRP A 236 15.71 4.97 -16.70
CA TRP A 236 16.79 4.08 -17.09
C TRP A 236 16.28 2.74 -17.63
N GLU A 237 15.07 2.34 -17.26
CA GLU A 237 14.37 1.15 -17.70
C GLU A 237 13.62 1.38 -19.03
N PRO A 238 13.34 0.33 -19.84
CA PRO A 238 12.56 0.45 -21.09
C PRO A 238 11.12 0.92 -20.84
N PHE A 239 10.48 0.39 -19.78
CA PHE A 239 9.14 0.76 -19.33
C PHE A 239 9.08 0.74 -17.81
N VAL A 240 8.27 1.60 -17.22
CA VAL A 240 8.03 1.62 -15.78
C VAL A 240 7.54 0.24 -15.31
N GLY A 241 8.30 -0.36 -14.39
CA GLY A 241 8.08 -1.72 -13.90
C GLY A 241 9.08 -2.77 -14.39
N ASP A 242 9.84 -2.49 -15.43
CA ASP A 242 10.88 -3.40 -15.97
C ASP A 242 12.21 -3.24 -15.22
N TRP A 243 12.16 -3.33 -13.89
CA TRP A 243 13.29 -3.04 -12.99
C TRP A 243 14.53 -3.94 -13.15
N LEU A 244 14.44 -4.98 -13.98
CA LEU A 244 15.55 -5.90 -14.26
C LEU A 244 16.21 -5.65 -15.62
N GLU A 245 15.70 -4.69 -16.40
CA GLU A 245 16.18 -4.38 -17.75
C GLU A 245 16.61 -2.92 -17.85
N THR A 246 17.64 -2.65 -18.62
CA THR A 246 18.13 -1.29 -18.90
C THR A 246 17.76 -0.91 -20.33
N ASP A 247 17.25 0.31 -20.55
CA ASP A 247 16.96 0.84 -21.88
C ASP A 247 18.28 0.91 -22.70
N PRO A 248 18.42 0.10 -23.77
CA PRO A 248 19.66 0.01 -24.52
C PRO A 248 19.95 1.24 -25.39
N VAL A 249 18.96 2.11 -25.59
CA VAL A 249 19.15 3.35 -26.35
C VAL A 249 19.67 4.45 -25.44
N LYS A 250 19.11 4.57 -24.25
CA LYS A 250 19.51 5.57 -23.27
C LYS A 250 20.80 5.22 -22.55
N PHE A 251 21.02 3.93 -22.29
CA PHE A 251 22.17 3.38 -21.56
C PHE A 251 22.79 2.21 -22.32
N PRO A 252 23.45 2.48 -23.45
CA PRO A 252 24.00 1.44 -24.32
C PRO A 252 25.07 0.57 -23.67
N ASN A 253 25.73 1.07 -22.63
CA ASN A 253 26.75 0.35 -21.86
C ASN A 253 26.18 -0.26 -20.55
N GLY A 254 24.87 -0.18 -20.34
CA GLY A 254 24.19 -0.56 -19.10
C GLY A 254 24.52 0.40 -17.95
N LEU A 255 24.06 0.05 -16.75
CA LEU A 255 24.24 0.91 -15.56
C LEU A 255 25.54 0.64 -14.80
N LYS A 256 26.16 -0.53 -15.01
CA LYS A 256 27.31 -0.94 -14.17
C LYS A 256 28.46 0.06 -14.18
N SER A 257 28.87 0.55 -15.35
CA SER A 257 29.95 1.51 -15.44
C SER A 257 29.66 2.83 -14.74
N LEU A 258 28.41 3.31 -14.83
CA LEU A 258 27.96 4.51 -14.11
C LEU A 258 27.96 4.31 -12.60
N VAL A 259 27.49 3.17 -12.13
CA VAL A 259 27.50 2.82 -10.70
C VAL A 259 28.93 2.75 -10.18
N ASP A 260 29.86 2.17 -10.95
CA ASP A 260 31.28 2.12 -10.59
C ASP A 260 31.90 3.55 -10.53
N GLU A 261 31.51 4.45 -11.45
CA GLU A 261 31.96 5.86 -11.45
C GLU A 261 31.36 6.64 -10.25
N ILE A 262 30.11 6.38 -9.86
CA ILE A 262 29.47 7.01 -8.69
C ILE A 262 30.16 6.59 -7.40
N HIS A 263 30.64 5.36 -7.31
CA HIS A 263 31.29 4.81 -6.13
C HIS A 263 32.79 5.16 -6.03
N ALA A 264 33.39 5.68 -7.07
CA ALA A 264 34.82 6.03 -7.12
C ALA A 264 35.11 7.37 -6.44
#